data_7f9011fb124c06fb0deccac173f51305
#
_entry.id   7f9011fb124c06fb0deccac173f51305
#
_cell.length_a   1.000
_cell.length_b   1.000
_cell.length_c   1.000
_cell.angle_alpha   90.00
_cell.angle_beta   90.00
_cell.angle_gamma   90.00
#
_symmetry.space_group_name_H-M   'P 1'
#
loop_
_entity.id
_entity.type
_entity.pdbx_description
1 polymer ?
#
loop_
_entity_poly.entity_id
_entity_poly.type
_entity_poly.pdbx_seq_one_letter_code
_entity_poly.pdbx_strand_id
1 'polypeptide(L)'
;MRFAILPLIAAALMLAGCATPEARLRTGLNNAGLSKAMSACMAERMVDRLSLVQLRRLSALGSLKEKRLGDLSFDQFLHKVRALKDPEILTVTTSSAALCALR
;
A
#
# COMPACT_ATOMS: atom_id res chain seq x y z
N MET A 1 -28.28 -6.18 -29.56
CA MET A 1 -26.87 -6.54 -29.41
C MET A 1 -26.00 -5.44 -28.84
N ARG A 2 -26.29 -4.18 -29.13
CA ARG A 2 -25.51 -3.06 -28.56
C ARG A 2 -25.68 -2.92 -27.06
N PHE A 3 -26.76 -3.40 -26.49
CA PHE A 3 -27.05 -3.30 -25.06
C PHE A 3 -26.30 -4.33 -24.20
N ALA A 4 -25.77 -5.39 -24.81
CA ALA A 4 -25.05 -6.43 -24.07
C ALA A 4 -23.59 -6.01 -23.74
N ILE A 5 -23.03 -5.09 -24.49
CA ILE A 5 -21.65 -4.61 -24.30
C ILE A 5 -21.55 -3.55 -23.21
N LEU A 6 -22.59 -2.70 -23.10
CA LEU A 6 -22.63 -1.62 -22.12
C LEU A 6 -22.53 -2.09 -20.65
N PRO A 7 -23.27 -3.13 -20.22
CA PRO A 7 -23.15 -3.62 -18.85
C PRO A 7 -21.78 -4.25 -18.56
N LEU A 8 -21.14 -4.84 -19.55
CA LEU A 8 -19.81 -5.40 -19.39
C LEU A 8 -18.75 -4.32 -19.18
N ILE A 9 -18.84 -3.23 -19.93
CA ILE A 9 -17.93 -2.09 -19.78
C ILE A 9 -18.14 -1.43 -18.42
N ALA A 10 -19.39 -1.26 -17.99
CA ALA A 10 -19.73 -0.69 -16.69
C ALA A 10 -19.17 -1.56 -15.55
N ALA A 11 -19.28 -2.89 -15.67
CA ALA A 11 -18.73 -3.81 -14.68
C ALA A 11 -17.19 -3.72 -14.61
N ALA A 12 -16.51 -3.60 -15.75
CA ALA A 12 -15.08 -3.45 -15.81
C ALA A 12 -14.63 -2.14 -15.15
N LEU A 13 -15.36 -1.05 -15.37
CA LEU A 13 -15.08 0.24 -14.75
C LEU A 13 -15.29 0.19 -13.23
N MET A 14 -16.31 -0.51 -12.78
CA MET A 14 -16.56 -0.72 -11.35
C MET A 14 -15.43 -1.50 -10.69
N LEU A 15 -14.93 -2.55 -11.34
CA LEU A 15 -13.80 -3.32 -10.82
C LEU A 15 -12.53 -2.49 -10.76
N ALA A 16 -12.28 -1.63 -11.74
CA ALA A 16 -11.14 -0.72 -11.74
C ALA A 16 -11.26 0.32 -10.61
N GLY A 17 -12.49 0.72 -10.26
CA GLY A 17 -12.75 1.67 -9.16
C GLY A 17 -12.66 1.07 -7.78
N CYS A 18 -12.53 -0.26 -7.65
CA CYS A 18 -12.46 -0.94 -6.35
C CYS A 18 -11.07 -0.93 -5.71
N ALA A 19 -10.06 -0.35 -6.36
CA ALA A 19 -8.73 -0.23 -5.79
C ALA A 19 -8.74 0.82 -4.69
N THR A 20 -8.89 0.37 -3.43
CA THR A 20 -8.91 1.24 -2.26
C THR A 20 -7.49 1.67 -1.87
N PRO A 21 -7.32 2.77 -1.12
CA PRO A 21 -6.01 3.14 -0.57
C PRO A 21 -5.40 2.02 0.25
N GLU A 22 -6.20 1.28 1.00
CA GLU A 22 -5.73 0.13 1.76
C GLU A 22 -5.15 -0.95 0.85
N ALA A 23 -5.85 -1.30 -0.22
CA ALA A 23 -5.38 -2.32 -1.16
C ALA A 23 -4.09 -1.91 -1.85
N ARG A 24 -3.97 -0.64 -2.21
CA ARG A 24 -2.74 -0.09 -2.80
C ARG A 24 -1.58 -0.13 -1.82
N LEU A 25 -1.83 0.23 -0.57
CA LEU A 25 -0.81 0.20 0.46
C LEU A 25 -0.36 -1.23 0.74
N ARG A 26 -1.30 -2.17 0.83
CA ARG A 26 -0.99 -3.59 1.00
C ARG A 26 -0.09 -4.11 -0.11
N THR A 27 -0.43 -3.78 -1.35
CA THR A 27 0.38 -4.16 -2.51
C THR A 27 1.78 -3.54 -2.44
N GLY A 28 1.86 -2.26 -2.09
CA GLY A 28 3.15 -1.58 -1.93
C GLY A 28 4.02 -2.19 -0.86
N LEU A 29 3.45 -2.53 0.29
CA LEU A 29 4.17 -3.18 1.38
C LEU A 29 4.65 -4.57 0.97
N ASN A 30 3.80 -5.33 0.29
CA ASN A 30 4.17 -6.64 -0.21
C ASN A 30 5.32 -6.55 -1.22
N ASN A 31 5.26 -5.58 -2.12
CA ASN A 31 6.34 -5.33 -3.09
C ASN A 31 7.63 -4.89 -2.42
N ALA A 32 7.54 -4.26 -1.26
CA ALA A 32 8.71 -3.86 -0.46
C ALA A 32 9.33 -5.02 0.32
N GLY A 33 8.82 -6.24 0.16
CA GLY A 33 9.41 -7.43 0.77
C GLY A 33 8.69 -7.99 1.98
N LEU A 34 7.57 -7.37 2.39
CA LEU A 34 6.78 -7.88 3.51
C LEU A 34 5.88 -9.03 3.09
N SER A 35 5.61 -9.96 4.02
CA SER A 35 4.69 -11.05 3.77
C SER A 35 3.28 -10.53 3.51
N LYS A 36 2.43 -11.35 2.88
CA LYS A 36 1.04 -10.98 2.64
C LYS A 36 0.28 -10.70 3.93
N ALA A 37 0.49 -11.52 4.96
CA ALA A 37 -0.17 -11.35 6.25
C ALA A 37 0.28 -10.05 6.93
N MET A 38 1.57 -9.78 6.93
CA MET A 38 2.14 -8.57 7.51
C MET A 38 1.67 -7.33 6.77
N SER A 39 1.68 -7.38 5.43
CA SER A 39 1.23 -6.28 4.59
C SER A 39 -0.25 -5.96 4.81
N ALA A 40 -1.09 -6.97 4.92
CA ALA A 40 -2.52 -6.80 5.18
C ALA A 40 -2.76 -6.18 6.56
N CYS A 41 -2.09 -6.68 7.59
CA CYS A 41 -2.22 -6.16 8.94
C CYS A 41 -1.77 -4.71 9.04
N MET A 42 -0.60 -4.39 8.49
CA MET A 42 -0.07 -3.03 8.50
C MET A 42 -0.96 -2.07 7.72
N ALA A 43 -1.40 -2.46 6.52
CA ALA A 43 -2.26 -1.61 5.70
C ALA A 43 -3.56 -1.27 6.41
N GLU A 44 -4.20 -2.24 7.04
CA GLU A 44 -5.42 -2.02 7.80
C GLU A 44 -5.24 -0.98 8.91
N ARG A 45 -4.14 -1.08 9.64
CA ARG A 45 -3.86 -0.15 10.72
C ARG A 45 -3.47 1.24 10.21
N MET A 46 -2.71 1.29 9.16
CA MET A 46 -2.17 2.54 8.63
C MET A 46 -3.24 3.40 7.97
N VAL A 47 -4.21 2.80 7.27
CA VAL A 47 -5.29 3.58 6.64
C VAL A 47 -6.19 4.27 7.65
N ASP A 48 -6.28 3.73 8.87
CA ASP A 48 -7.08 4.35 9.94
C ASP A 48 -6.37 5.54 10.56
N ARG A 49 -5.06 5.66 10.42
CA ARG A 49 -4.25 6.64 11.12
C ARG A 49 -3.61 7.69 10.23
N LEU A 50 -3.49 7.43 8.94
CA LEU A 50 -2.84 8.32 8.01
C LEU A 50 -3.85 8.97 7.07
N SER A 51 -3.56 10.19 6.63
CA SER A 51 -4.37 10.87 5.64
C SER A 51 -4.20 10.23 4.26
N LEU A 52 -5.14 10.51 3.36
CA LEU A 52 -5.08 10.02 1.99
C LEU A 52 -3.80 10.47 1.28
N VAL A 53 -3.36 11.70 1.52
CA VAL A 53 -2.12 12.22 0.94
C VAL A 53 -0.91 11.42 1.44
N GLN A 54 -0.87 11.11 2.73
CA GLN A 54 0.20 10.32 3.31
C GLN A 54 0.20 8.89 2.77
N LEU A 55 -0.98 8.29 2.62
CA LEU A 55 -1.12 6.96 2.03
C LEU A 55 -0.64 6.92 0.58
N ARG A 56 -0.92 7.97 -0.18
CA ARG A 56 -0.44 8.09 -1.56
C ARG A 56 1.08 8.16 -1.62
N ARG A 57 1.70 8.90 -0.71
CA ARG A 57 3.16 8.99 -0.62
C ARG A 57 3.78 7.62 -0.34
N LEU A 58 3.20 6.88 0.59
CA LEU A 58 3.67 5.52 0.91
C LEU A 58 3.49 4.57 -0.26
N SER A 59 2.33 4.60 -0.90
CA SER A 59 2.04 3.75 -2.05
C SER A 59 3.00 4.03 -3.21
N ALA A 60 3.39 5.29 -3.39
CA ALA A 60 4.36 5.67 -4.41
C ALA A 60 5.73 5.03 -4.19
N LEU A 61 6.12 4.77 -2.94
CA LEU A 61 7.38 4.06 -2.66
C LEU A 61 7.36 2.64 -3.20
N GLY A 62 6.22 1.95 -3.09
CA GLY A 62 6.07 0.59 -3.61
C GLY A 62 5.89 0.53 -5.11
N SER A 63 5.51 1.62 -5.75
CA SER A 63 5.32 1.68 -7.20
C SER A 63 6.47 2.38 -7.93
N LEU A 64 7.55 2.70 -7.24
CA LEU A 64 8.75 3.21 -7.89
C LEU A 64 9.23 2.20 -8.93
N LYS A 65 9.61 2.72 -10.08
CA LYS A 65 10.05 1.91 -11.22
C LYS A 65 11.39 1.20 -10.97
N GLU A 66 11.68 0.89 -9.76
CA GLU A 66 12.83 0.06 -9.46
C GLU A 66 12.50 -1.36 -9.87
N LYS A 67 13.32 -1.90 -10.73
CA LYS A 67 13.11 -3.21 -11.34
C LYS A 67 13.19 -4.36 -10.35
N ARG A 68 13.41 -4.06 -9.07
CA ARG A 68 13.66 -5.08 -8.04
C ARG A 68 12.95 -4.76 -6.73
N LEU A 69 11.68 -4.37 -6.82
CA LEU A 69 10.91 -4.08 -5.61
C LEU A 69 10.84 -5.28 -4.67
N GLY A 70 10.83 -6.50 -5.21
CA GLY A 70 10.85 -7.72 -4.41
C GLY A 70 12.13 -7.97 -3.63
N ASP A 71 13.22 -7.28 -4.01
CA ASP A 71 14.53 -7.42 -3.35
C ASP A 71 14.73 -6.40 -2.24
N LEU A 72 13.80 -5.45 -2.05
CA LEU A 72 13.91 -4.48 -0.97
C LEU A 72 13.68 -5.15 0.36
N SER A 73 14.62 -4.94 1.28
CA SER A 73 14.42 -5.35 2.67
C SER A 73 13.52 -4.34 3.39
N PHE A 74 12.98 -4.75 4.52
CA PHE A 74 12.18 -3.86 5.36
C PHE A 74 12.99 -2.64 5.82
N ASP A 75 14.29 -2.83 6.09
CA ASP A 75 15.18 -1.71 6.46
C ASP A 75 15.30 -0.69 5.35
N GLN A 76 15.41 -1.13 4.11
CA GLN A 76 15.43 -0.24 2.96
C GLN A 76 14.11 0.49 2.79
N PHE A 77 12.99 -0.19 3.01
CA PHE A 77 11.68 0.42 2.99
C PHE A 77 11.57 1.52 4.05
N LEU A 78 11.99 1.25 5.29
CA LEU A 78 12.00 2.24 6.35
C LEU A 78 12.89 3.43 6.04
N HIS A 79 14.04 3.18 5.39
CA HIS A 79 14.93 4.25 4.96
C HIS A 79 14.22 5.19 3.98
N LYS A 80 13.47 4.64 3.04
CA LYS A 80 12.67 5.43 2.09
C LYS A 80 11.55 6.19 2.79
N VAL A 81 10.92 5.58 3.80
CA VAL A 81 9.89 6.25 4.60
C VAL A 81 10.49 7.45 5.34
N ARG A 82 11.68 7.30 5.90
CA ARG A 82 12.38 8.41 6.56
C ARG A 82 12.70 9.55 5.60
N ALA A 83 13.00 9.21 4.35
CA ALA A 83 13.29 10.21 3.32
C ALA A 83 12.08 11.07 2.97
N LEU A 84 10.87 10.65 3.29
CA LEU A 84 9.65 11.46 3.12
C LEU A 84 9.60 12.63 4.10
N LYS A 85 10.40 12.60 5.16
CA LYS A 85 10.47 13.65 6.18
C LYS A 85 9.13 13.94 6.86
N ASP A 86 8.30 12.91 6.98
CA ASP A 86 7.01 13.00 7.66
C ASP A 86 7.09 12.11 8.91
N PRO A 87 7.24 12.73 10.11
CA PRO A 87 7.36 11.95 11.36
C PRO A 87 6.13 11.11 11.65
N GLU A 88 4.94 11.56 11.27
CA GLU A 88 3.72 10.81 11.48
C GLU A 88 3.71 9.52 10.66
N ILE A 89 4.09 9.61 9.38
CA ILE A 89 4.20 8.42 8.54
C ILE A 89 5.19 7.42 9.17
N LEU A 90 6.34 7.89 9.58
CA LEU A 90 7.35 7.02 10.17
C LEU A 90 6.86 6.37 11.46
N THR A 91 6.23 7.13 12.35
CA THR A 91 5.72 6.63 13.62
C THR A 91 4.62 5.61 13.40
N VAL A 92 3.65 5.90 12.53
CA VAL A 92 2.56 4.99 12.25
C VAL A 92 3.06 3.72 11.56
N THR A 93 4.00 3.85 10.63
CA THR A 93 4.57 2.70 9.93
C THR A 93 5.32 1.78 10.89
N THR A 94 6.19 2.34 11.73
CA THR A 94 6.98 1.53 12.67
C THR A 94 6.12 0.90 13.75
N SER A 95 5.16 1.63 14.30
CA SER A 95 4.26 1.08 15.32
C SER A 95 3.35 0.00 14.74
N SER A 96 2.87 0.20 13.52
CA SER A 96 2.06 -0.81 12.84
C SER A 96 2.86 -2.08 12.58
N ALA A 97 4.11 -1.94 12.15
CA ALA A 97 4.99 -3.08 11.95
C ALA A 97 5.23 -3.86 13.26
N ALA A 98 5.48 -3.14 14.34
CA ALA A 98 5.71 -3.77 15.64
C ALA A 98 4.47 -4.54 16.12
N LEU A 99 3.30 -3.91 16.05
CA LEU A 99 2.06 -4.54 16.49
C LEU A 99 1.67 -5.72 15.61
N CYS A 100 1.86 -5.61 14.30
CA CYS A 100 1.54 -6.70 13.39
C CYS A 100 2.53 -7.87 13.52
N ALA A 101 3.76 -7.61 13.89
CA ALA A 101 4.76 -8.65 14.13
C ALA A 101 4.45 -9.50 15.36
N LEU A 102 3.64 -8.98 16.29
CA LEU A 102 3.25 -9.68 17.51
C LEU A 102 2.04 -10.60 17.33
N ARG A 103 1.43 -10.59 16.15
CA ARG A 103 0.27 -11.45 15.87
C ARG A 103 0.64 -12.85 15.49
#